data_df95a94e462c8ab94090538ebfaa1555
#
_entry.id   df95a94e462c8ab94090538ebfaa1555
#
_cell.length_a   1.000
_cell.length_b   1.000
_cell.length_c   1.000
_cell.angle_alpha   90.00
_cell.angle_beta   90.00
_cell.angle_gamma   90.00
#
_symmetry.space_group_name_H-M   'P 1'
#
loop_
_entity.id
_entity.type
_entity.pdbx_description
1 polymer ?
#
loop_
_entity_poly.entity_id
_entity_poly.type
_entity_poly.pdbx_seq_one_letter_code
_entity_poly.pdbx_strand_id
1 'polypeptide(L)'
;MIMQPFPAKTRKRVKFMSYTKIAAIYADSEALSGQTVTVGGWVRTIRDMKTFGFIELNDGSCFKNLQVVMEAGTLENYKDIAAQNVGAALIVTGTVVLTPEAKQPLELKAASIEVEGTSTSDYPLQKKRHSVEFLRTIQHLRPRTNLFSAVFRVRSVAAYAIHQFFQERGFVYVHTPIITASDCEGAGEMFRVTTLDPKNPPMTEDGEVDFSQDFFGKPANLTVSGQLNAENFAMAFGDVYTFGPTFRAENSNTQRHAAEFWMIEPEMAFTDLKGDMDVAEAMIKFVIRQVMEKCPQELAFFNSFVDKGLLERLEHVASSDFGRVTYTEAVAILEQHNDLFDYKVSWGCDLQTEHERYLTEQVYKKPVFVTDYPKEIKAFYMRLNDDGKTVAAADCLVPGIGEIIGGSQRLFPSNYFAASARSGWKSWKAASGSWA
;
A
#
# COMPACT_ATOMS: atom_id res chain seq x y z
N MET A 1 -37.85 17.83 26.34
CA MET A 1 -36.97 17.18 27.32
C MET A 1 -35.62 17.89 27.26
N ILE A 2 -35.38 18.84 28.18
CA ILE A 2 -34.21 19.73 28.16
C ILE A 2 -33.03 18.93 28.74
N MET A 3 -32.02 18.68 27.94
CA MET A 3 -30.75 18.04 28.38
C MET A 3 -30.05 18.99 29.37
N GLN A 4 -29.84 18.55 30.60
CA GLN A 4 -29.01 19.26 31.56
C GLN A 4 -27.53 19.17 31.12
N PRO A 5 -26.77 20.27 31.26
CA PRO A 5 -25.35 20.25 30.92
C PRO A 5 -24.56 19.38 31.91
N PHE A 6 -23.69 18.54 31.38
CA PHE A 6 -22.72 17.77 32.17
C PHE A 6 -21.86 18.71 33.03
N PRO A 7 -21.57 18.34 34.29
CA PRO A 7 -20.69 19.14 35.14
C PRO A 7 -19.30 19.27 34.54
N ALA A 8 -18.80 20.49 34.41
CA ALA A 8 -17.47 20.79 33.96
C ALA A 8 -16.43 20.13 34.90
N LYS A 9 -15.90 18.97 34.52
CA LYS A 9 -14.67 18.45 35.14
C LYS A 9 -13.58 19.46 34.90
N THR A 10 -13.02 20.01 35.96
CA THR A 10 -11.83 20.89 35.98
C THR A 10 -10.78 20.25 35.10
N ARG A 11 -10.57 20.79 33.88
CA ARG A 11 -9.44 20.42 33.02
C ARG A 11 -8.16 20.81 33.77
N LYS A 12 -7.50 19.84 34.42
CA LYS A 12 -6.09 19.99 34.78
C LYS A 12 -5.39 20.46 33.50
N ARG A 13 -4.69 21.62 33.58
CA ARG A 13 -3.80 22.07 32.49
C ARG A 13 -2.90 20.88 32.14
N VAL A 14 -3.13 20.26 30.99
CA VAL A 14 -2.23 19.26 30.44
C VAL A 14 -0.93 19.99 30.19
N LYS A 15 0.06 19.79 31.04
CA LYS A 15 1.43 20.18 30.79
C LYS A 15 1.83 19.34 29.58
N PHE A 16 2.00 19.93 28.42
CA PHE A 16 2.58 19.25 27.27
C PHE A 16 4.02 18.90 27.68
N MET A 17 4.23 17.74 28.25
CA MET A 17 5.56 17.17 28.41
C MET A 17 5.99 16.71 27.01
N SER A 18 7.07 17.32 26.50
CA SER A 18 7.67 16.85 25.26
C SER A 18 8.46 15.57 25.56
N TYR A 19 7.87 14.41 25.23
CA TYR A 19 8.58 13.14 25.34
C TYR A 19 9.65 13.04 24.26
N THR A 20 10.83 12.55 24.63
CA THR A 20 11.87 12.21 23.66
C THR A 20 11.45 10.96 22.89
N LYS A 21 11.47 11.02 21.56
CA LYS A 21 11.13 9.87 20.73
C LYS A 21 12.23 8.83 20.74
N ILE A 22 11.86 7.55 20.79
CA ILE A 22 12.82 6.42 20.72
C ILE A 22 13.65 6.53 19.43
N ALA A 23 13.05 6.92 18.30
CA ALA A 23 13.78 7.17 17.05
C ALA A 23 14.90 8.20 17.23
N ALA A 24 14.65 9.30 17.94
CA ALA A 24 15.66 10.33 18.20
C ALA A 24 16.78 9.81 19.11
N ILE A 25 16.47 8.99 20.12
CA ILE A 25 17.48 8.37 20.98
C ILE A 25 18.43 7.48 20.17
N TYR A 26 17.91 6.72 19.20
CA TYR A 26 18.75 5.90 18.32
C TYR A 26 19.53 6.71 17.30
N ALA A 27 18.98 7.82 16.80
CA ALA A 27 19.64 8.69 15.83
C ALA A 27 20.80 9.48 16.44
N ASP A 28 20.62 9.99 17.68
CA ASP A 28 21.56 10.87 18.36
C ASP A 28 22.16 10.22 19.62
N SER A 29 22.37 8.90 19.58
CA SER A 29 22.72 8.08 20.74
C SER A 29 24.00 8.53 21.46
N GLU A 30 25.02 8.98 20.72
CA GLU A 30 26.26 9.49 21.29
C GLU A 30 26.06 10.83 22.03
N ALA A 31 25.31 11.75 21.42
CA ALA A 31 25.00 13.04 22.02
C ALA A 31 24.08 12.95 23.24
N LEU A 32 23.20 11.94 23.27
CA LEU A 32 22.28 11.69 24.38
C LEU A 32 22.87 10.78 25.46
N SER A 33 24.04 10.21 25.27
CA SER A 33 24.72 9.35 26.25
C SER A 33 24.97 10.12 27.56
N GLY A 34 24.57 9.54 28.67
CA GLY A 34 24.66 10.14 30.01
C GLY A 34 23.57 11.20 30.27
N GLN A 35 22.73 11.55 29.31
CA GLN A 35 21.64 12.51 29.52
C GLN A 35 20.38 11.83 30.04
N THR A 36 19.63 12.58 30.84
CA THR A 36 18.29 12.16 31.28
C THR A 36 17.25 12.54 30.30
N VAL A 37 16.44 11.56 29.85
CA VAL A 37 15.32 11.73 28.93
C VAL A 37 14.04 11.16 29.52
N THR A 38 12.90 11.63 29.03
CA THR A 38 11.58 11.06 29.36
C THR A 38 10.94 10.51 28.09
N VAL A 39 10.56 9.23 28.12
CA VAL A 39 9.93 8.49 27.00
C VAL A 39 8.57 7.98 27.44
N GLY A 40 7.54 8.20 26.64
CA GLY A 40 6.23 7.55 26.79
C GLY A 40 6.09 6.43 25.77
N GLY A 41 5.63 5.24 26.16
CA GLY A 41 5.49 4.13 25.23
C GLY A 41 4.71 2.95 25.78
N TRP A 42 4.59 1.92 24.96
CA TRP A 42 3.87 0.68 25.31
C TRP A 42 4.82 -0.47 25.54
N VAL A 43 4.52 -1.25 26.57
CA VAL A 43 5.26 -2.47 26.94
C VAL A 43 5.13 -3.52 25.84
N ARG A 44 6.26 -4.00 25.34
CA ARG A 44 6.36 -5.15 24.43
C ARG A 44 6.71 -6.42 25.19
N THR A 45 7.62 -6.33 26.12
CA THR A 45 7.95 -7.41 27.05
C THR A 45 8.42 -6.84 28.39
N ILE A 46 8.18 -7.58 29.47
CA ILE A 46 8.80 -7.37 30.79
C ILE A 46 9.49 -8.64 31.20
N ARG A 47 10.67 -8.50 31.75
CA ARG A 47 11.42 -9.61 32.37
C ARG A 47 11.87 -9.17 33.78
N ASP A 48 11.25 -9.75 34.78
CA ASP A 48 11.60 -9.55 36.21
C ASP A 48 12.68 -10.55 36.65
N MET A 49 13.76 -10.02 37.24
CA MET A 49 14.84 -10.80 37.83
C MET A 49 14.88 -10.60 39.35
N LYS A 50 13.80 -10.11 39.97
CA LYS A 50 13.55 -9.84 41.40
C LYS A 50 14.25 -8.59 41.94
N THR A 51 15.55 -8.41 41.69
CA THR A 51 16.33 -7.25 42.12
C THR A 51 16.52 -6.20 41.05
N PHE A 52 16.39 -6.61 39.79
CA PHE A 52 16.39 -5.76 38.60
C PHE A 52 15.52 -6.41 37.52
N GLY A 53 15.24 -5.67 36.48
CA GLY A 53 14.44 -6.19 35.34
C GLY A 53 14.60 -5.38 34.07
N PHE A 54 14.05 -5.89 33.00
CA PHE A 54 14.10 -5.27 31.67
C PHE A 54 12.72 -5.11 31.11
N ILE A 55 12.46 -3.93 30.53
CA ILE A 55 11.25 -3.65 29.77
C ILE A 55 11.66 -3.33 28.34
N GLU A 56 11.08 -4.00 27.37
CA GLU A 56 11.10 -3.53 25.99
C GLU A 56 9.93 -2.56 25.79
N LEU A 57 10.26 -1.30 25.56
CA LEU A 57 9.29 -0.21 25.36
C LEU A 57 9.30 0.23 23.89
N ASN A 58 8.13 0.49 23.33
CA ASN A 58 7.99 1.03 21.98
C ASN A 58 7.01 2.20 21.97
N ASP A 59 7.43 3.34 21.43
CA ASP A 59 6.62 4.56 21.33
C ASP A 59 5.98 4.77 19.93
N GLY A 60 6.21 3.82 19.04
CA GLY A 60 5.73 3.90 17.67
C GLY A 60 6.55 4.79 16.73
N SER A 61 7.58 5.48 17.20
CA SER A 61 8.39 6.38 16.35
C SER A 61 9.36 5.63 15.42
N CYS A 62 9.79 4.41 15.79
CA CYS A 62 10.62 3.54 14.97
C CYS A 62 10.26 2.05 15.16
N PHE A 63 10.87 1.19 14.36
CA PHE A 63 10.64 -0.25 14.42
C PHE A 63 11.31 -0.90 15.64
N LYS A 64 12.45 -0.37 16.08
CA LYS A 64 13.19 -0.87 17.26
C LYS A 64 12.45 -0.57 18.56
N ASN A 65 12.57 -1.49 19.53
CA ASN A 65 12.17 -1.25 20.91
C ASN A 65 13.35 -0.65 21.69
N LEU A 66 13.06 0.18 22.69
CA LEU A 66 14.03 0.67 23.66
C LEU A 66 14.08 -0.29 24.85
N GLN A 67 15.26 -0.79 25.21
CA GLN A 67 15.43 -1.54 26.45
C GLN A 67 15.52 -0.58 27.61
N VAL A 68 14.61 -0.71 28.55
CA VAL A 68 14.62 0.01 29.84
C VAL A 68 15.11 -0.95 30.93
N VAL A 69 16.12 -0.52 31.66
CA VAL A 69 16.61 -1.24 32.83
C VAL A 69 15.95 -0.64 34.08
N MET A 70 15.28 -1.49 34.86
CA MET A 70 14.64 -1.13 36.12
C MET A 70 15.33 -1.84 37.29
N GLU A 71 15.55 -1.13 38.39
CA GLU A 71 16.23 -1.65 39.59
C GLU A 71 15.33 -1.48 40.82
N ALA A 72 15.18 -2.55 41.63
CA ALA A 72 14.33 -2.55 42.81
C ALA A 72 14.83 -1.58 43.89
N GLY A 73 16.13 -1.31 43.92
CA GLY A 73 16.72 -0.34 44.86
C GLY A 73 16.48 1.13 44.46
N THR A 74 16.10 1.39 43.23
CA THR A 74 15.88 2.74 42.70
C THR A 74 14.39 3.09 42.59
N LEU A 75 13.56 2.10 42.24
CA LEU A 75 12.14 2.29 41.96
C LEU A 75 11.27 1.83 43.15
N GLU A 76 10.63 2.75 43.83
CA GLU A 76 9.73 2.43 44.95
C GLU A 76 8.56 1.53 44.50
N ASN A 77 8.06 1.71 43.30
CA ASN A 77 6.96 0.96 42.67
C ASN A 77 7.42 -0.21 41.77
N TYR A 78 8.67 -0.72 41.99
CA TYR A 78 9.23 -1.80 41.15
C TYR A 78 8.30 -3.00 40.98
N LYS A 79 7.66 -3.46 42.08
CA LYS A 79 6.76 -4.62 42.03
C LYS A 79 5.53 -4.38 41.19
N ASP A 80 4.99 -3.19 41.23
CA ASP A 80 3.78 -2.81 40.46
C ASP A 80 4.11 -2.73 38.97
N ILE A 81 5.32 -2.26 38.63
CA ILE A 81 5.79 -2.21 37.25
C ILE A 81 6.12 -3.61 36.74
N ALA A 82 6.80 -4.44 37.53
CA ALA A 82 7.13 -5.83 37.17
C ALA A 82 5.85 -6.69 36.93
N ALA A 83 4.73 -6.33 37.55
CA ALA A 83 3.44 -6.98 37.39
C ALA A 83 2.64 -6.50 36.16
N GLN A 84 3.12 -5.49 35.42
CA GLN A 84 2.41 -5.01 34.23
C GLN A 84 2.45 -6.02 33.09
N ASN A 85 1.41 -6.01 32.28
CA ASN A 85 1.28 -6.89 31.11
C ASN A 85 1.75 -6.19 29.81
N VAL A 86 1.94 -7.00 28.78
CA VAL A 86 2.15 -6.52 27.41
C VAL A 86 1.01 -5.57 27.01
N GLY A 87 1.37 -4.43 26.42
CA GLY A 87 0.40 -3.41 26.01
C GLY A 87 0.14 -2.34 27.08
N ALA A 88 0.62 -2.48 28.32
CA ALA A 88 0.56 -1.39 29.28
C ALA A 88 1.31 -0.15 28.79
N ALA A 89 0.80 1.03 29.10
CA ALA A 89 1.40 2.31 28.74
C ALA A 89 2.21 2.85 29.93
N LEU A 90 3.48 3.17 29.67
CA LEU A 90 4.41 3.67 30.67
C LEU A 90 5.03 4.99 30.25
N ILE A 91 5.29 5.85 31.23
CA ILE A 91 6.18 7.02 31.12
C ILE A 91 7.44 6.70 31.90
N VAL A 92 8.58 6.71 31.24
CA VAL A 92 9.87 6.37 31.80
C VAL A 92 10.80 7.57 31.72
N THR A 93 11.31 8.01 32.86
CA THR A 93 12.40 8.98 32.94
C THR A 93 13.66 8.26 33.37
N GLY A 94 14.75 8.43 32.65
CA GLY A 94 16.00 7.72 32.93
C GLY A 94 17.17 8.26 32.15
N THR A 95 18.34 7.68 32.39
CA THR A 95 19.60 8.06 31.75
C THR A 95 19.88 7.11 30.58
N VAL A 96 20.22 7.67 29.43
CA VAL A 96 20.67 6.91 28.25
C VAL A 96 22.09 6.40 28.49
N VAL A 97 22.28 5.09 28.31
CA VAL A 97 23.58 4.42 28.49
C VAL A 97 23.92 3.65 27.22
N LEU A 98 25.09 3.90 26.65
CA LEU A 98 25.58 3.12 25.50
C LEU A 98 26.08 1.75 25.98
N THR A 99 25.73 0.71 25.24
CA THR A 99 26.08 -0.69 25.53
C THR A 99 26.63 -1.37 24.27
N PRO A 100 27.78 -0.91 23.73
CA PRO A 100 28.30 -1.36 22.44
C PRO A 100 28.61 -2.87 22.39
N GLU A 101 28.95 -3.47 23.54
CA GLU A 101 29.25 -4.89 23.67
C GLU A 101 27.99 -5.77 23.87
N ALA A 102 26.82 -5.16 24.06
CA ALA A 102 25.57 -5.89 24.23
C ALA A 102 24.83 -6.10 22.89
N LYS A 103 23.79 -6.93 22.92
CA LYS A 103 22.94 -7.18 21.75
C LYS A 103 22.24 -5.90 21.24
N GLN A 104 21.86 -5.01 22.16
CA GLN A 104 21.32 -3.68 21.85
C GLN A 104 22.40 -2.63 22.06
N PRO A 105 22.48 -1.58 21.21
CA PRO A 105 23.57 -0.60 21.28
C PRO A 105 23.44 0.39 22.45
N LEU A 106 22.26 0.48 23.06
CA LEU A 106 21.98 1.39 24.17
C LEU A 106 20.81 0.89 25.02
N GLU A 107 20.74 1.43 26.25
CA GLU A 107 19.68 1.17 27.23
C GLU A 107 19.24 2.48 27.88
N LEU A 108 18.04 2.51 28.45
CA LEU A 108 17.57 3.58 29.33
C LEU A 108 17.56 3.07 30.79
N LYS A 109 18.49 3.55 31.64
CA LYS A 109 18.44 3.29 33.06
C LYS A 109 17.37 4.13 33.71
N ALA A 110 16.28 3.48 34.15
CA ALA A 110 15.13 4.17 34.72
C ALA A 110 15.45 4.78 36.08
N ALA A 111 15.17 6.07 36.24
CA ALA A 111 15.13 6.77 37.52
C ALA A 111 13.69 6.81 38.09
N SER A 112 12.67 6.90 37.20
CA SER A 112 11.27 6.77 37.57
C SER A 112 10.46 6.15 36.43
N ILE A 113 9.42 5.40 36.80
CA ILE A 113 8.46 4.83 35.85
C ILE A 113 7.06 5.07 36.40
N GLU A 114 6.21 5.68 35.58
CA GLU A 114 4.79 5.89 35.85
C GLU A 114 3.95 4.98 34.97
N VAL A 115 2.92 4.36 35.54
CA VAL A 115 1.95 3.55 34.78
C VAL A 115 0.81 4.47 34.35
N GLU A 116 0.80 4.85 33.08
CA GLU A 116 -0.23 5.72 32.49
C GLU A 116 -1.51 4.93 32.17
N GLY A 117 -1.34 3.65 31.82
CA GLY A 117 -2.45 2.75 31.56
C GLY A 117 -2.06 1.29 31.72
N THR A 118 -2.91 0.53 32.36
CA THR A 118 -2.69 -0.90 32.57
C THR A 118 -3.21 -1.73 31.38
N SER A 119 -2.71 -2.96 31.26
CA SER A 119 -3.21 -3.97 30.34
C SER A 119 -3.59 -5.24 31.11
N THR A 120 -4.60 -5.93 30.65
CA THR A 120 -5.11 -7.14 31.27
C THR A 120 -4.32 -8.39 30.86
N SER A 121 -4.37 -9.45 31.66
CA SER A 121 -3.67 -10.71 31.37
C SER A 121 -4.19 -11.46 30.16
N ASP A 122 -5.43 -11.17 29.73
CA ASP A 122 -6.09 -11.73 28.56
C ASP A 122 -5.85 -10.91 27.28
N TYR A 123 -4.98 -9.90 27.32
CA TYR A 123 -4.61 -9.13 26.14
C TYR A 123 -4.19 -10.05 24.99
N PRO A 124 -4.83 -9.97 23.80
CA PRO A 124 -4.69 -11.00 22.77
C PRO A 124 -3.28 -11.17 22.18
N LEU A 125 -2.49 -10.07 22.15
CA LEU A 125 -1.13 -10.08 21.59
C LEU A 125 -0.10 -10.46 22.67
N GLN A 126 -0.14 -11.72 23.10
CA GLN A 126 0.85 -12.26 24.02
C GLN A 126 2.20 -12.52 23.33
N LYS A 127 3.26 -12.76 24.13
CA LYS A 127 4.62 -13.07 23.64
C LYS A 127 4.69 -14.45 22.95
N LYS A 128 4.05 -14.57 21.80
CA LYS A 128 4.05 -15.77 20.93
C LYS A 128 3.90 -15.36 19.47
N ARG A 129 4.23 -16.28 18.56
CA ARG A 129 3.93 -16.07 17.13
C ARG A 129 2.42 -16.13 16.90
N HIS A 130 1.89 -15.16 16.17
CA HIS A 130 0.49 -15.11 15.74
C HIS A 130 0.43 -15.32 14.23
N SER A 131 -0.54 -16.10 13.76
CA SER A 131 -0.77 -16.27 12.34
C SER A 131 -1.46 -15.04 11.73
N VAL A 132 -1.32 -14.85 10.42
CA VAL A 132 -1.97 -13.75 9.71
C VAL A 132 -3.49 -13.87 9.80
N GLU A 133 -4.03 -15.10 9.73
CA GLU A 133 -5.45 -15.39 9.85
C GLU A 133 -6.00 -14.95 11.21
N PHE A 134 -5.32 -15.29 12.29
CA PHE A 134 -5.67 -14.81 13.63
C PHE A 134 -5.63 -13.30 13.71
N LEU A 135 -4.58 -12.66 13.18
CA LEU A 135 -4.44 -11.21 13.21
C LEU A 135 -5.52 -10.47 12.39
N ARG A 136 -6.14 -11.14 11.41
CA ARG A 136 -7.32 -10.60 10.71
C ARG A 136 -8.56 -10.54 11.59
N THR A 137 -8.69 -11.41 12.58
CA THR A 137 -9.82 -11.39 13.53
C THR A 137 -9.71 -10.28 14.58
N ILE A 138 -8.49 -9.73 14.77
CA ILE A 138 -8.19 -8.65 15.73
C ILE A 138 -7.55 -7.45 15.01
N GLN A 139 -8.19 -6.97 13.95
CA GLN A 139 -7.64 -5.93 13.05
C GLN A 139 -7.17 -4.67 13.78
N HIS A 140 -7.88 -4.24 14.83
CA HIS A 140 -7.57 -3.07 15.65
C HIS A 140 -6.27 -3.23 16.47
N LEU A 141 -5.79 -4.45 16.68
CA LEU A 141 -4.55 -4.74 17.41
C LEU A 141 -3.38 -5.13 16.50
N ARG A 142 -3.66 -5.65 15.30
CA ARG A 142 -2.61 -6.18 14.41
C ARG A 142 -1.48 -5.20 14.09
N PRO A 143 -1.67 -3.85 14.00
CA PRO A 143 -0.57 -2.90 13.78
C PRO A 143 0.48 -2.92 14.89
N ARG A 144 0.15 -3.43 16.07
CA ARG A 144 1.07 -3.54 17.21
C ARG A 144 2.01 -4.74 17.10
N THR A 145 1.81 -5.67 16.14
CA THR A 145 2.73 -6.77 15.88
C THR A 145 3.92 -6.32 15.04
N ASN A 146 5.08 -7.00 15.16
CA ASN A 146 6.24 -6.66 14.34
C ASN A 146 5.94 -6.77 12.85
N LEU A 147 5.21 -7.82 12.42
CA LEU A 147 4.85 -8.02 11.02
C LEU A 147 4.07 -6.82 10.45
N PHE A 148 2.94 -6.48 11.07
CA PHE A 148 2.10 -5.39 10.54
C PHE A 148 2.66 -4.00 10.83
N SER A 149 3.44 -3.83 11.91
CA SER A 149 4.20 -2.60 12.11
C SER A 149 5.18 -2.37 10.95
N ALA A 150 5.93 -3.39 10.55
CA ALA A 150 6.82 -3.30 9.39
C ALA A 150 6.05 -3.04 8.09
N VAL A 151 4.96 -3.80 7.81
CA VAL A 151 4.12 -3.61 6.62
C VAL A 151 3.62 -2.18 6.51
N PHE A 152 3.01 -1.62 7.57
CA PHE A 152 2.43 -0.28 7.49
C PHE A 152 3.49 0.83 7.43
N ARG A 153 4.68 0.64 8.00
CA ARG A 153 5.80 1.57 7.85
C ARG A 153 6.33 1.60 6.43
N VAL A 154 6.59 0.43 5.84
CA VAL A 154 7.01 0.33 4.44
C VAL A 154 5.95 0.90 3.52
N ARG A 155 4.66 0.57 3.73
CA ARG A 155 3.55 1.13 2.95
C ARG A 155 3.51 2.66 3.02
N SER A 156 3.72 3.24 4.21
CA SER A 156 3.74 4.70 4.39
C SER A 156 4.89 5.37 3.61
N VAL A 157 6.09 4.80 3.69
CA VAL A 157 7.26 5.32 2.96
C VAL A 157 7.08 5.16 1.45
N ALA A 158 6.59 4.01 0.99
CA ALA A 158 6.34 3.76 -0.42
C ALA A 158 5.29 4.73 -0.99
N ALA A 159 4.19 4.97 -0.28
CA ALA A 159 3.16 5.93 -0.70
C ALA A 159 3.72 7.36 -0.84
N TYR A 160 4.53 7.81 0.12
CA TYR A 160 5.18 9.11 0.03
C TYR A 160 6.20 9.17 -1.12
N ALA A 161 6.97 8.10 -1.32
CA ALA A 161 7.93 8.01 -2.42
C ALA A 161 7.27 8.10 -3.81
N ILE A 162 6.07 7.52 -3.97
CA ILE A 162 5.29 7.66 -5.20
C ILE A 162 4.93 9.13 -5.45
N HIS A 163 4.37 9.81 -4.45
CA HIS A 163 4.07 11.24 -4.58
C HIS A 163 5.34 12.06 -4.87
N GLN A 164 6.45 11.78 -4.18
CA GLN A 164 7.71 12.46 -4.39
C GLN A 164 8.21 12.26 -5.83
N PHE A 165 8.17 11.03 -6.34
CA PHE A 165 8.60 10.70 -7.70
C PHE A 165 7.90 11.54 -8.76
N PHE A 166 6.57 11.60 -8.70
CA PHE A 166 5.77 12.32 -9.69
C PHE A 166 5.88 13.85 -9.52
N GLN A 167 5.82 14.35 -8.28
CA GLN A 167 5.91 15.79 -8.01
C GLN A 167 7.26 16.39 -8.42
N GLU A 168 8.38 15.71 -8.16
CA GLU A 168 9.71 16.14 -8.58
C GLU A 168 9.89 16.17 -10.11
N ARG A 169 9.02 15.48 -10.85
CA ARG A 169 8.97 15.45 -12.32
C ARG A 169 7.95 16.42 -12.91
N GLY A 170 7.27 17.21 -12.07
CA GLY A 170 6.31 18.21 -12.52
C GLY A 170 4.90 17.67 -12.80
N PHE A 171 4.62 16.41 -12.48
CA PHE A 171 3.27 15.87 -12.59
C PHE A 171 2.33 16.53 -11.60
N VAL A 172 1.11 16.81 -12.03
CA VAL A 172 0.04 17.32 -11.17
C VAL A 172 -0.74 16.16 -10.57
N TYR A 173 -0.79 16.10 -9.22
CA TYR A 173 -1.67 15.15 -8.54
C TYR A 173 -3.12 15.57 -8.66
N VAL A 174 -3.97 14.68 -9.15
CA VAL A 174 -5.41 14.92 -9.30
C VAL A 174 -6.21 13.90 -8.48
N HIS A 175 -7.26 14.39 -7.82
CA HIS A 175 -8.22 13.55 -7.13
C HIS A 175 -9.40 13.26 -8.05
N THR A 176 -9.53 12.00 -8.47
CA THR A 176 -10.64 11.56 -9.29
C THR A 176 -11.81 11.08 -8.41
N PRO A 177 -13.07 11.19 -8.86
CA PRO A 177 -14.21 10.77 -8.06
C PRO A 177 -14.17 9.29 -7.68
N ILE A 178 -14.41 9.00 -6.40
CA ILE A 178 -14.52 7.63 -5.88
C ILE A 178 -15.90 7.06 -6.15
N ILE A 179 -16.95 7.90 -6.11
CA ILE A 179 -18.31 7.53 -6.48
C ILE A 179 -18.54 8.01 -7.90
N THR A 180 -18.89 7.11 -8.80
CA THR A 180 -19.01 7.38 -10.23
C THR A 180 -20.16 6.60 -10.86
N ALA A 181 -20.66 7.09 -11.99
CA ALA A 181 -21.56 6.35 -12.85
C ALA A 181 -20.84 5.64 -14.01
N SER A 182 -19.51 5.83 -14.14
CA SER A 182 -18.69 5.22 -15.19
C SER A 182 -18.11 3.90 -14.72
N ASP A 183 -18.18 2.88 -15.57
CA ASP A 183 -17.54 1.58 -15.39
C ASP A 183 -16.11 1.53 -15.95
N CYS A 184 -15.56 2.68 -16.31
CA CYS A 184 -14.29 2.83 -17.01
C CYS A 184 -14.31 2.13 -18.37
N GLU A 185 -13.78 0.95 -18.48
CA GLU A 185 -13.71 0.15 -19.72
C GLU A 185 -14.57 -1.12 -19.66
N GLY A 186 -15.51 -1.19 -18.71
CA GLY A 186 -16.22 -2.42 -18.39
C GLY A 186 -15.34 -3.46 -17.70
N ALA A 187 -14.18 -3.01 -17.21
CA ALA A 187 -13.18 -3.85 -16.56
C ALA A 187 -13.54 -4.06 -15.10
N GLY A 188 -14.49 -4.90 -14.82
CA GLY A 188 -14.74 -5.38 -13.49
C GLY A 188 -16.16 -5.15 -12.97
N GLU A 189 -16.56 -6.01 -12.04
CA GLU A 189 -17.80 -5.85 -11.30
C GLU A 189 -17.67 -4.69 -10.32
N MET A 190 -18.68 -3.80 -10.32
CA MET A 190 -18.68 -2.60 -9.48
C MET A 190 -19.55 -2.78 -8.24
N PHE A 191 -19.06 -2.30 -7.11
CA PHE A 191 -19.88 -2.13 -5.91
C PHE A 191 -20.88 -1.00 -6.11
N ARG A 192 -22.17 -1.29 -5.91
CA ARG A 192 -23.25 -0.29 -5.97
C ARG A 192 -23.23 0.62 -4.76
N VAL A 193 -23.35 1.93 -4.99
CA VAL A 193 -23.56 2.94 -3.94
C VAL A 193 -24.99 3.45 -4.06
N THR A 194 -25.79 3.31 -3.00
CA THR A 194 -27.19 3.71 -2.97
C THR A 194 -27.63 4.12 -1.57
N THR A 195 -28.58 5.04 -1.48
CA THR A 195 -29.29 5.42 -0.24
C THR A 195 -30.69 4.82 -0.17
N LEU A 196 -31.12 4.09 -1.20
CA LEU A 196 -32.40 3.40 -1.21
C LEU A 196 -32.41 2.23 -0.22
N ASP A 197 -33.59 1.95 0.36
CA ASP A 197 -33.75 0.78 1.24
C ASP A 197 -33.68 -0.51 0.40
N PRO A 198 -32.67 -1.38 0.62
CA PRO A 198 -32.54 -2.61 -0.15
C PRO A 198 -33.67 -3.61 0.08
N LYS A 199 -34.46 -3.46 1.13
CA LYS A 199 -35.62 -4.32 1.42
C LYS A 199 -36.86 -3.91 0.67
N ASN A 200 -36.99 -2.62 0.33
CA ASN A 200 -38.16 -2.07 -0.33
C ASN A 200 -37.76 -0.88 -1.23
N PRO A 201 -36.97 -1.11 -2.28
CA PRO A 201 -36.58 -0.02 -3.17
C PRO A 201 -37.80 0.47 -3.97
N PRO A 202 -37.85 1.76 -4.34
CA PRO A 202 -38.81 2.23 -5.32
C PRO A 202 -38.61 1.51 -6.67
N MET A 203 -39.72 1.19 -7.35
CA MET A 203 -39.69 0.44 -8.61
C MET A 203 -40.27 1.27 -9.72
N THR A 204 -39.73 1.11 -10.92
CA THR A 204 -40.33 1.64 -12.18
C THR A 204 -41.54 0.80 -12.63
N GLU A 205 -42.27 1.26 -13.60
CA GLU A 205 -43.38 0.50 -14.19
C GLU A 205 -42.94 -0.82 -14.81
N ASP A 206 -41.69 -0.89 -15.29
CA ASP A 206 -41.09 -2.09 -15.89
C ASP A 206 -40.54 -3.08 -14.84
N GLY A 207 -40.66 -2.77 -13.53
CA GLY A 207 -40.20 -3.65 -12.44
C GLY A 207 -38.70 -3.56 -12.11
N GLU A 208 -38.02 -2.54 -12.62
CA GLU A 208 -36.62 -2.24 -12.28
C GLU A 208 -36.54 -1.27 -11.09
N VAL A 209 -35.40 -1.20 -10.42
CA VAL A 209 -35.17 -0.24 -9.34
C VAL A 209 -35.15 1.18 -9.91
N ASP A 210 -36.02 2.05 -9.36
CA ASP A 210 -36.09 3.46 -9.76
C ASP A 210 -35.00 4.31 -9.11
N PHE A 211 -33.83 4.34 -9.70
CA PHE A 211 -32.70 5.15 -9.25
C PHE A 211 -32.90 6.66 -9.41
N SER A 212 -34.00 7.14 -10.08
CA SER A 212 -34.30 8.56 -10.11
C SER A 212 -34.64 9.12 -8.73
N GLN A 213 -35.04 8.24 -7.79
CA GLN A 213 -35.33 8.56 -6.39
C GLN A 213 -34.11 8.37 -5.46
N ASP A 214 -32.96 7.90 -5.97
CA ASP A 214 -31.72 7.79 -5.22
C ASP A 214 -30.99 9.14 -5.11
N PHE A 215 -29.99 9.23 -4.24
CA PHE A 215 -29.25 10.46 -3.93
C PHE A 215 -28.73 11.17 -5.19
N PHE A 216 -28.17 10.44 -6.13
CA PHE A 216 -27.62 11.00 -7.36
C PHE A 216 -28.63 11.06 -8.52
N GLY A 217 -29.87 10.61 -8.35
CA GLY A 217 -30.89 10.52 -9.39
C GLY A 217 -30.55 9.56 -10.53
N LYS A 218 -29.55 8.72 -10.35
CA LYS A 218 -29.07 7.72 -11.30
C LYS A 218 -28.23 6.64 -10.60
N PRO A 219 -28.01 5.47 -11.20
CA PRO A 219 -27.11 4.45 -10.66
C PRO A 219 -25.71 5.01 -10.41
N ALA A 220 -25.17 4.79 -9.20
CA ALA A 220 -23.82 5.16 -8.82
C ALA A 220 -23.08 3.97 -8.23
N ASN A 221 -21.77 3.94 -8.38
CA ASN A 221 -20.91 2.84 -7.98
C ASN A 221 -19.60 3.36 -7.38
N LEU A 222 -18.87 2.51 -6.67
CA LEU A 222 -17.46 2.76 -6.36
C LEU A 222 -16.61 2.58 -7.61
N THR A 223 -15.62 3.45 -7.79
CA THR A 223 -14.77 3.44 -8.99
C THR A 223 -13.91 2.19 -9.09
N VAL A 224 -13.75 1.67 -10.30
CA VAL A 224 -12.79 0.60 -10.65
C VAL A 224 -11.46 1.13 -11.18
N SER A 225 -11.40 2.45 -11.52
CA SER A 225 -10.21 3.16 -12.02
C SER A 225 -10.47 4.66 -12.05
N GLY A 226 -9.45 5.46 -11.81
CA GLY A 226 -9.48 6.92 -12.00
C GLY A 226 -9.08 7.36 -13.41
N GLN A 227 -8.64 6.43 -14.28
CA GLN A 227 -8.03 6.69 -15.58
C GLN A 227 -8.83 7.69 -16.45
N LEU A 228 -10.07 7.40 -16.80
CA LEU A 228 -10.84 8.25 -17.71
C LEU A 228 -11.09 9.66 -17.17
N ASN A 229 -11.15 9.81 -15.85
CA ASN A 229 -11.21 11.14 -15.24
C ASN A 229 -9.84 11.84 -15.30
N ALA A 230 -8.75 11.12 -15.03
CA ALA A 230 -7.39 11.66 -15.09
C ALA A 230 -7.00 12.11 -16.50
N GLU A 231 -7.42 11.40 -17.55
CA GLU A 231 -7.22 11.79 -18.95
C GLU A 231 -7.77 13.20 -19.26
N ASN A 232 -8.91 13.58 -18.66
CA ASN A 232 -9.45 14.94 -18.83
C ASN A 232 -8.54 16.00 -18.22
N PHE A 233 -7.90 15.71 -17.10
CA PHE A 233 -6.94 16.60 -16.46
C PHE A 233 -5.63 16.65 -17.25
N ALA A 234 -5.19 15.53 -17.84
CA ALA A 234 -4.01 15.50 -18.70
C ALA A 234 -4.17 16.42 -19.92
N MET A 235 -5.38 16.54 -20.48
CA MET A 235 -5.67 17.50 -21.56
C MET A 235 -5.57 18.97 -21.15
N ALA A 236 -5.52 19.29 -19.86
CA ALA A 236 -5.38 20.63 -19.34
C ALA A 236 -3.98 20.90 -18.73
N PHE A 237 -3.37 19.91 -18.09
CA PHE A 237 -2.14 20.05 -17.33
C PHE A 237 -0.93 19.33 -17.92
N GLY A 238 -1.11 18.53 -18.98
CA GLY A 238 -0.06 17.72 -19.59
C GLY A 238 0.14 16.42 -18.83
N ASP A 239 1.06 16.41 -17.86
CA ASP A 239 1.39 15.24 -17.07
C ASP A 239 0.67 15.27 -15.72
N VAL A 240 -0.18 14.28 -15.48
CA VAL A 240 -0.96 14.15 -14.24
C VAL A 240 -0.84 12.74 -13.68
N TYR A 241 -1.18 12.58 -12.42
CA TYR A 241 -1.37 11.24 -11.85
C TYR A 241 -2.47 11.25 -10.80
N THR A 242 -3.17 10.13 -10.69
CA THR A 242 -4.03 9.82 -9.55
C THR A 242 -3.38 8.72 -8.72
N PHE A 243 -3.60 8.76 -7.43
CA PHE A 243 -3.18 7.73 -6.48
C PHE A 243 -4.27 7.62 -5.43
N GLY A 244 -5.26 6.78 -5.71
CA GLY A 244 -6.48 6.74 -4.95
C GLY A 244 -7.05 5.34 -4.75
N PRO A 245 -8.03 5.22 -3.84
CA PRO A 245 -8.72 3.96 -3.60
C PRO A 245 -9.52 3.54 -4.83
N THR A 246 -9.39 2.26 -5.16
CA THR A 246 -10.06 1.58 -6.26
C THR A 246 -10.76 0.33 -5.73
N PHE A 247 -11.92 0.01 -6.27
CA PHE A 247 -12.79 -1.05 -5.78
C PHE A 247 -13.22 -1.97 -6.91
N ARG A 248 -13.05 -3.28 -6.72
CA ARG A 248 -13.50 -4.29 -7.69
C ARG A 248 -14.23 -5.39 -6.95
N ALA A 249 -15.45 -5.71 -7.40
CA ALA A 249 -16.35 -6.66 -6.76
C ALA A 249 -16.20 -8.09 -7.31
N GLU A 250 -15.24 -8.33 -8.18
CA GLU A 250 -14.98 -9.63 -8.78
C GLU A 250 -14.78 -10.72 -7.71
N ASN A 251 -15.46 -11.83 -7.88
CA ASN A 251 -15.30 -12.99 -7.02
C ASN A 251 -14.01 -13.73 -7.35
N SER A 252 -12.88 -13.11 -7.09
CA SER A 252 -11.54 -13.66 -7.29
C SER A 252 -10.87 -13.99 -5.96
N ASN A 253 -10.60 -15.27 -5.72
CA ASN A 253 -9.97 -15.75 -4.49
C ASN A 253 -8.49 -16.08 -4.71
N THR A 254 -7.70 -15.08 -5.10
CA THR A 254 -6.25 -15.21 -5.28
C THR A 254 -5.48 -14.38 -4.25
N GLN A 255 -4.18 -14.62 -4.13
CA GLN A 255 -3.31 -13.84 -3.22
C GLN A 255 -3.10 -12.39 -3.66
N ARG A 256 -3.41 -12.05 -4.91
CA ARG A 256 -3.16 -10.73 -5.51
C ARG A 256 -4.39 -9.86 -5.62
N HIS A 257 -5.61 -10.41 -5.57
CA HIS A 257 -6.84 -9.67 -5.71
C HIS A 257 -7.36 -9.21 -4.36
N ALA A 258 -7.59 -7.91 -4.24
CA ALA A 258 -8.26 -7.29 -3.11
C ALA A 258 -9.46 -6.49 -3.62
N ALA A 259 -10.57 -6.52 -2.88
CA ALA A 259 -11.76 -5.76 -3.24
C ALA A 259 -11.57 -4.24 -3.12
N GLU A 260 -10.58 -3.81 -2.34
CA GLU A 260 -10.15 -2.41 -2.16
C GLU A 260 -8.62 -2.34 -2.21
N PHE A 261 -8.09 -1.47 -3.04
CA PHE A 261 -6.64 -1.23 -3.16
C PHE A 261 -6.37 0.19 -3.64
N TRP A 262 -5.12 0.63 -3.57
CA TRP A 262 -4.70 1.90 -4.17
C TRP A 262 -4.12 1.66 -5.54
N MET A 263 -4.60 2.42 -6.52
CA MET A 263 -4.07 2.40 -7.88
C MET A 263 -3.29 3.68 -8.16
N ILE A 264 -2.17 3.54 -8.85
CA ILE A 264 -1.30 4.63 -9.29
C ILE A 264 -1.49 4.72 -10.80
N GLU A 265 -2.05 5.81 -11.28
CA GLU A 265 -2.46 5.96 -12.67
C GLU A 265 -1.94 7.30 -13.21
N PRO A 266 -0.68 7.35 -13.71
CA PRO A 266 -0.18 8.51 -14.44
C PRO A 266 -0.77 8.57 -15.84
N GLU A 267 -1.14 9.78 -16.28
CA GLU A 267 -1.58 10.07 -17.65
C GLU A 267 -0.72 11.20 -18.21
N MET A 268 -0.07 10.94 -19.32
CA MET A 268 0.93 11.83 -19.92
C MET A 268 0.52 12.25 -21.33
N ALA A 269 0.24 13.54 -21.52
CA ALA A 269 0.00 14.09 -22.84
C ALA A 269 1.31 14.10 -23.67
N PHE A 270 1.17 13.89 -25.01
CA PHE A 270 2.28 13.90 -25.97
C PHE A 270 3.39 12.85 -25.72
N THR A 271 3.09 11.82 -24.93
CA THR A 271 4.03 10.73 -24.63
C THR A 271 3.65 9.48 -25.43
N ASP A 272 4.64 8.80 -25.99
CA ASP A 272 4.47 7.52 -26.66
C ASP A 272 4.64 6.33 -25.69
N LEU A 273 4.41 5.11 -26.17
CA LEU A 273 4.54 3.90 -25.37
C LEU A 273 5.95 3.74 -24.76
N LYS A 274 6.98 4.19 -25.49
CA LYS A 274 8.35 4.11 -24.98
C LYS A 274 8.54 5.03 -23.77
N GLY A 275 8.05 6.26 -23.85
CA GLY A 275 8.10 7.22 -22.73
C GLY A 275 7.32 6.74 -21.51
N ASP A 276 6.17 6.10 -21.71
CA ASP A 276 5.36 5.48 -20.65
C ASP A 276 6.18 4.38 -19.91
N MET A 277 6.79 3.46 -20.66
CA MET A 277 7.64 2.42 -20.07
C MET A 277 8.87 3.02 -19.33
N ASP A 278 9.47 4.08 -19.85
CA ASP A 278 10.63 4.73 -19.22
C ASP A 278 10.22 5.36 -17.86
N VAL A 279 9.05 5.97 -17.76
CA VAL A 279 8.51 6.52 -16.50
C VAL A 279 8.16 5.39 -15.52
N ALA A 280 7.52 4.32 -15.99
CA ALA A 280 7.16 3.17 -15.17
C ALA A 280 8.40 2.50 -14.55
N GLU A 281 9.44 2.23 -15.35
CA GLU A 281 10.71 1.68 -14.88
C GLU A 281 11.39 2.59 -13.86
N ALA A 282 11.45 3.90 -14.14
CA ALA A 282 12.06 4.87 -13.24
C ALA A 282 11.30 4.96 -11.90
N MET A 283 9.97 4.92 -11.92
CA MET A 283 9.13 4.94 -10.71
C MET A 283 9.40 3.72 -9.83
N ILE A 284 9.38 2.51 -10.39
CA ILE A 284 9.62 1.28 -9.63
C ILE A 284 10.99 1.33 -8.95
N LYS A 285 12.03 1.66 -9.70
CA LYS A 285 13.41 1.77 -9.18
C LYS A 285 13.51 2.82 -8.08
N PHE A 286 12.87 3.97 -8.26
CA PHE A 286 12.88 5.06 -7.27
C PHE A 286 12.19 4.62 -5.96
N VAL A 287 11.00 4.05 -6.04
CA VAL A 287 10.24 3.60 -4.85
C VAL A 287 11.01 2.54 -4.09
N ILE A 288 11.58 1.54 -4.78
CA ILE A 288 12.40 0.49 -4.15
C ILE A 288 13.58 1.11 -3.41
N ARG A 289 14.35 2.01 -4.04
CA ARG A 289 15.50 2.68 -3.41
C ARG A 289 15.09 3.48 -2.17
N GLN A 290 13.99 4.23 -2.25
CA GLN A 290 13.49 5.01 -1.11
C GLN A 290 13.07 4.09 0.06
N VAL A 291 12.45 2.96 -0.21
CA VAL A 291 12.08 1.99 0.82
C VAL A 291 13.33 1.32 1.41
N MET A 292 14.31 0.94 0.60
CA MET A 292 15.55 0.33 1.08
C MET A 292 16.36 1.29 1.96
N GLU A 293 16.39 2.57 1.62
CA GLU A 293 17.07 3.61 2.37
C GLU A 293 16.37 3.92 3.71
N LYS A 294 15.04 4.09 3.68
CA LYS A 294 14.27 4.60 4.84
C LYS A 294 13.72 3.51 5.75
N CYS A 295 13.63 2.26 5.30
CA CYS A 295 13.07 1.14 6.04
C CYS A 295 14.04 -0.06 6.16
N PRO A 296 15.36 0.14 6.47
CA PRO A 296 16.31 -0.96 6.46
C PRO A 296 16.02 -2.02 7.52
N GLN A 297 15.43 -1.65 8.64
CA GLN A 297 15.12 -2.57 9.74
C GLN A 297 13.90 -3.43 9.45
N GLU A 298 12.86 -2.82 8.89
CA GLU A 298 11.64 -3.48 8.43
C GLU A 298 11.94 -4.48 7.32
N LEU A 299 12.78 -4.09 6.36
CA LEU A 299 13.21 -4.96 5.27
C LEU A 299 14.10 -6.11 5.77
N ALA A 300 15.00 -5.87 6.72
CA ALA A 300 15.80 -6.93 7.36
C ALA A 300 14.90 -7.91 8.11
N PHE A 301 13.85 -7.42 8.78
CA PHE A 301 12.84 -8.26 9.41
C PHE A 301 12.10 -9.12 8.37
N PHE A 302 11.63 -8.54 7.27
CA PHE A 302 10.97 -9.30 6.21
C PHE A 302 11.89 -10.33 5.59
N ASN A 303 13.13 -9.96 5.28
CA ASN A 303 14.11 -10.89 4.70
C ASN A 303 14.42 -12.08 5.62
N SER A 304 14.39 -11.87 6.94
CA SER A 304 14.69 -12.92 7.92
C SER A 304 13.49 -13.82 8.22
N PHE A 305 12.27 -13.28 8.26
CA PHE A 305 11.11 -13.96 8.84
C PHE A 305 9.94 -14.19 7.87
N VAL A 306 9.93 -13.52 6.71
CA VAL A 306 8.82 -13.57 5.76
C VAL A 306 9.28 -14.16 4.43
N ASP A 307 10.33 -13.60 3.83
CA ASP A 307 10.78 -13.95 2.48
C ASP A 307 12.30 -13.85 2.38
N LYS A 308 12.96 -14.99 2.50
CA LYS A 308 14.41 -15.08 2.36
C LYS A 308 14.81 -14.78 0.92
N GLY A 309 15.75 -13.84 0.74
CA GLY A 309 16.16 -13.36 -0.59
C GLY A 309 15.42 -12.10 -1.04
N LEU A 310 14.53 -11.53 -0.23
CA LEU A 310 13.83 -10.29 -0.54
C LEU A 310 14.79 -9.14 -0.88
N LEU A 311 15.82 -8.92 -0.07
CA LEU A 311 16.78 -7.82 -0.27
C LEU A 311 17.56 -7.96 -1.57
N GLU A 312 18.02 -9.18 -1.88
CA GLU A 312 18.71 -9.46 -3.13
C GLU A 312 17.82 -9.20 -4.34
N ARG A 313 16.56 -9.64 -4.28
CA ARG A 313 15.59 -9.41 -5.35
C ARG A 313 15.28 -7.93 -5.54
N LEU A 314 15.08 -7.16 -4.46
CA LEU A 314 14.83 -5.72 -4.53
C LEU A 314 16.04 -4.97 -5.13
N GLU A 315 17.26 -5.30 -4.70
CA GLU A 315 18.48 -4.73 -5.27
C GLU A 315 18.62 -5.06 -6.75
N HIS A 316 18.36 -6.31 -7.12
CA HIS A 316 18.41 -6.75 -8.52
C HIS A 316 17.40 -5.95 -9.38
N VAL A 317 16.16 -5.79 -8.94
CA VAL A 317 15.15 -5.01 -9.68
C VAL A 317 15.55 -3.54 -9.77
N ALA A 318 16.05 -2.94 -8.67
CA ALA A 318 16.44 -1.53 -8.65
C ALA A 318 17.68 -1.18 -9.50
N SER A 319 18.56 -2.17 -9.76
CA SER A 319 19.80 -1.98 -10.51
C SER A 319 19.73 -2.45 -11.97
N SER A 320 18.81 -3.38 -12.31
CA SER A 320 18.70 -3.93 -13.67
C SER A 320 18.02 -2.96 -14.62
N ASP A 321 18.46 -2.91 -15.87
CA ASP A 321 17.66 -2.34 -16.96
C ASP A 321 16.55 -3.33 -17.33
N PHE A 322 15.33 -2.85 -17.42
CA PHE A 322 14.18 -3.71 -17.72
C PHE A 322 14.25 -4.21 -19.18
N GLY A 323 13.96 -5.49 -19.37
CA GLY A 323 13.83 -6.07 -20.70
C GLY A 323 12.64 -5.49 -21.46
N ARG A 324 12.68 -5.54 -22.77
CA ARG A 324 11.55 -5.18 -23.66
C ARG A 324 11.42 -6.25 -24.71
N VAL A 325 10.23 -6.77 -24.89
CA VAL A 325 9.90 -7.84 -25.83
C VAL A 325 8.50 -7.64 -26.37
N THR A 326 8.28 -7.88 -27.63
CA THR A 326 6.90 -7.85 -28.18
C THR A 326 6.14 -9.10 -27.73
N TYR A 327 4.82 -9.00 -27.63
CA TYR A 327 3.97 -10.14 -27.34
C TYR A 327 4.18 -11.30 -28.35
N THR A 328 4.35 -10.97 -29.62
CA THR A 328 4.61 -11.97 -30.65
C THR A 328 5.93 -12.75 -30.39
N GLU A 329 7.01 -12.04 -30.03
CA GLU A 329 8.28 -12.68 -29.67
C GLU A 329 8.17 -13.47 -28.36
N ALA A 330 7.48 -12.92 -27.35
CA ALA A 330 7.24 -13.59 -26.08
C ALA A 330 6.47 -14.91 -26.29
N VAL A 331 5.39 -14.90 -27.07
CA VAL A 331 4.64 -16.10 -27.42
C VAL A 331 5.50 -17.12 -28.16
N ALA A 332 6.32 -16.69 -29.12
CA ALA A 332 7.19 -17.59 -29.86
C ALA A 332 8.25 -18.27 -28.95
N ILE A 333 8.71 -17.58 -27.88
CA ILE A 333 9.58 -18.18 -26.86
C ILE A 333 8.80 -19.19 -26.02
N LEU A 334 7.60 -18.82 -25.57
CA LEU A 334 6.79 -19.64 -24.68
C LEU A 334 6.27 -20.91 -25.38
N GLU A 335 5.87 -20.82 -26.65
CA GLU A 335 5.40 -21.97 -27.45
C GLU A 335 6.44 -23.09 -27.54
N GLN A 336 7.75 -22.76 -27.54
CA GLN A 336 8.83 -23.75 -27.53
C GLN A 336 8.90 -24.55 -26.23
N HIS A 337 8.24 -24.06 -25.18
CA HIS A 337 8.21 -24.63 -23.84
C HIS A 337 6.81 -24.96 -23.34
N ASN A 338 5.86 -25.13 -24.25
CA ASN A 338 4.46 -25.37 -23.94
C ASN A 338 4.24 -26.66 -23.10
N ASP A 339 5.17 -27.60 -23.14
CA ASP A 339 5.16 -28.81 -22.30
C ASP A 339 5.29 -28.50 -20.80
N LEU A 340 5.87 -27.36 -20.43
CA LEU A 340 6.07 -26.93 -19.04
C LEU A 340 4.85 -26.23 -18.42
N PHE A 341 3.86 -25.82 -19.22
CA PHE A 341 2.73 -25.01 -18.76
C PHE A 341 1.45 -25.82 -18.64
N ASP A 342 0.65 -25.50 -17.63
CA ASP A 342 -0.70 -26.01 -17.49
C ASP A 342 -1.62 -25.45 -18.57
N TYR A 343 -1.51 -24.12 -18.81
CA TYR A 343 -2.21 -23.42 -19.87
C TYR A 343 -1.31 -23.27 -21.10
N LYS A 344 -1.73 -23.88 -22.22
CA LYS A 344 -0.93 -23.83 -23.44
C LYS A 344 -1.01 -22.45 -24.10
N VAL A 345 0.14 -21.91 -24.46
CA VAL A 345 0.25 -20.62 -25.13
C VAL A 345 0.07 -20.78 -26.63
N SER A 346 -0.66 -19.88 -27.22
CA SER A 346 -0.73 -19.62 -28.66
C SER A 346 -0.98 -18.14 -28.90
N TRP A 347 -0.62 -17.66 -30.09
CA TRP A 347 -0.83 -16.25 -30.42
C TRP A 347 -2.30 -15.84 -30.30
N GLY A 348 -2.57 -14.75 -29.58
CA GLY A 348 -3.93 -14.25 -29.31
C GLY A 348 -4.51 -14.68 -27.98
N CYS A 349 -3.82 -15.51 -27.18
CA CYS A 349 -4.26 -15.86 -25.82
C CYS A 349 -3.81 -14.83 -24.78
N ASP A 350 -4.52 -14.73 -23.65
CA ASP A 350 -4.04 -14.02 -22.47
C ASP A 350 -2.89 -14.78 -21.80
N LEU A 351 -1.79 -14.08 -21.51
CA LEU A 351 -0.67 -14.67 -20.77
C LEU A 351 -1.10 -14.91 -19.31
N GLN A 352 -0.85 -16.12 -18.83
CA GLN A 352 -1.13 -16.49 -17.45
C GLN A 352 0.11 -16.25 -16.58
N THR A 353 -0.07 -16.19 -15.26
CA THR A 353 1.02 -15.97 -14.31
C THR A 353 2.23 -16.90 -14.50
N GLU A 354 2.01 -18.16 -14.91
CA GLU A 354 3.09 -19.12 -15.17
C GLU A 354 3.96 -18.69 -16.39
N HIS A 355 3.33 -18.11 -17.42
CA HIS A 355 4.00 -17.59 -18.60
C HIS A 355 4.83 -16.34 -18.27
N GLU A 356 4.23 -15.39 -17.51
CA GLU A 356 4.89 -14.17 -17.05
C GLU A 356 6.12 -14.47 -16.20
N ARG A 357 5.99 -15.43 -15.28
CA ARG A 357 7.10 -15.87 -14.44
C ARG A 357 8.18 -16.57 -15.24
N TYR A 358 7.81 -17.39 -16.22
CA TYR A 358 8.80 -18.04 -17.08
C TYR A 358 9.63 -17.01 -17.84
N LEU A 359 8.99 -15.99 -18.42
CA LEU A 359 9.69 -14.89 -19.10
C LEU A 359 10.65 -14.17 -18.14
N THR A 360 10.17 -13.78 -16.96
CA THR A 360 10.94 -12.95 -16.02
C THR A 360 11.99 -13.73 -15.24
N GLU A 361 11.77 -15.01 -14.92
CA GLU A 361 12.63 -15.81 -14.04
C GLU A 361 13.57 -16.74 -14.81
N GLN A 362 13.17 -17.26 -15.97
CA GLN A 362 13.94 -18.23 -16.73
C GLN A 362 14.62 -17.60 -17.96
N VAL A 363 13.88 -16.79 -18.72
CA VAL A 363 14.38 -16.23 -19.99
C VAL A 363 15.22 -14.98 -19.74
N TYR A 364 14.60 -13.93 -19.20
CA TYR A 364 15.25 -12.62 -19.04
C TYR A 364 15.97 -12.46 -17.71
N LYS A 365 15.55 -13.17 -16.68
CA LYS A 365 16.06 -13.11 -15.29
C LYS A 365 16.09 -11.70 -14.72
N LYS A 366 15.11 -10.87 -15.08
CA LYS A 366 14.93 -9.47 -14.71
C LYS A 366 13.52 -9.01 -15.04
N PRO A 367 13.08 -7.81 -14.57
CA PRO A 367 11.81 -7.25 -15.02
C PRO A 367 11.77 -7.07 -16.54
N VAL A 368 10.57 -7.25 -17.13
CA VAL A 368 10.37 -7.22 -18.59
C VAL A 368 9.09 -6.50 -18.92
N PHE A 369 9.13 -5.58 -19.87
CA PHE A 369 7.94 -5.09 -20.55
C PHE A 369 7.60 -6.00 -21.73
N VAL A 370 6.37 -6.51 -21.75
CA VAL A 370 5.78 -7.17 -22.93
C VAL A 370 4.93 -6.14 -23.63
N THR A 371 5.16 -5.94 -24.93
CA THR A 371 4.50 -4.86 -25.70
C THR A 371 3.74 -5.41 -26.91
N ASP A 372 2.94 -4.56 -27.53
CA ASP A 372 2.29 -4.82 -28.83
C ASP A 372 1.39 -6.07 -28.80
N TYR A 373 0.44 -6.06 -27.87
CA TYR A 373 -0.53 -7.13 -27.69
C TYR A 373 -1.56 -7.18 -28.82
N PRO A 374 -2.15 -8.37 -29.09
CA PRO A 374 -3.29 -8.48 -30.00
C PRO A 374 -4.44 -7.55 -29.61
N LYS A 375 -5.01 -6.84 -30.58
CA LYS A 375 -6.10 -5.86 -30.36
C LYS A 375 -7.36 -6.49 -29.78
N GLU A 376 -7.57 -7.79 -30.02
CA GLU A 376 -8.75 -8.52 -29.59
C GLU A 376 -8.82 -8.75 -28.09
N ILE A 377 -7.66 -8.74 -27.41
CA ILE A 377 -7.55 -9.00 -25.96
C ILE A 377 -7.21 -7.75 -25.14
N LYS A 378 -7.22 -6.57 -25.76
CA LYS A 378 -6.92 -5.29 -25.09
C LYS A 378 -8.05 -4.27 -25.32
N ALA A 379 -8.05 -3.23 -24.47
CA ALA A 379 -9.11 -2.23 -24.45
C ALA A 379 -9.17 -1.36 -25.74
N PHE A 380 -10.34 -0.89 -26.07
CA PHE A 380 -10.66 -0.17 -27.31
C PHE A 380 -9.93 1.17 -27.50
N TYR A 381 -9.50 1.81 -26.40
CA TYR A 381 -8.85 3.12 -26.41
C TYR A 381 -7.36 3.07 -26.76
N MET A 382 -6.78 1.89 -26.86
CA MET A 382 -5.36 1.72 -27.17
C MET A 382 -5.07 1.98 -28.64
N ARG A 383 -3.95 2.63 -28.93
CA ARG A 383 -3.54 2.95 -30.31
C ARG A 383 -3.27 1.67 -31.10
N LEU A 384 -3.95 1.51 -32.21
CA LEU A 384 -3.67 0.43 -33.16
C LEU A 384 -2.31 0.66 -33.82
N ASN A 385 -1.45 -0.35 -33.87
CA ASN A 385 -0.18 -0.33 -34.56
C ASN A 385 -0.37 -0.42 -36.08
N ASP A 386 0.69 -0.11 -36.84
CA ASP A 386 0.64 -0.06 -38.30
C ASP A 386 0.41 -1.44 -38.95
N ASP A 387 0.62 -2.52 -38.24
CA ASP A 387 0.33 -3.90 -38.66
C ASP A 387 -1.20 -4.20 -38.73
N GLY A 388 -2.03 -3.34 -38.13
CA GLY A 388 -3.48 -3.49 -38.04
C GLY A 388 -3.96 -4.66 -37.16
N LYS A 389 -3.06 -5.34 -36.46
CA LYS A 389 -3.34 -6.54 -35.65
C LYS A 389 -3.05 -6.31 -34.16
N THR A 390 -2.03 -5.52 -33.86
CA THR A 390 -1.60 -5.26 -32.48
C THR A 390 -1.89 -3.83 -32.05
N VAL A 391 -1.88 -3.59 -30.75
CA VAL A 391 -2.05 -2.27 -30.13
C VAL A 391 -0.82 -1.89 -29.31
N ALA A 392 -0.53 -0.61 -29.21
CA ALA A 392 0.56 -0.04 -28.44
C ALA A 392 0.26 -0.13 -26.92
N ALA A 393 0.21 -1.35 -26.40
CA ALA A 393 0.07 -1.69 -24.99
C ALA A 393 1.40 -2.20 -24.45
N ALA A 394 1.61 -2.06 -23.14
CA ALA A 394 2.75 -2.62 -22.42
C ALA A 394 2.32 -3.11 -21.05
N ASP A 395 2.69 -4.33 -20.69
CA ASP A 395 2.54 -4.87 -19.35
C ASP A 395 3.94 -5.06 -18.74
N CYS A 396 4.17 -4.50 -17.55
CA CYS A 396 5.42 -4.65 -16.82
C CYS A 396 5.37 -5.87 -15.92
N LEU A 397 6.17 -6.87 -16.22
CA LEU A 397 6.28 -8.13 -15.50
C LEU A 397 7.52 -8.12 -14.59
N VAL A 398 7.38 -8.58 -13.35
CA VAL A 398 8.49 -8.68 -12.40
C VAL A 398 8.68 -10.10 -11.86
N PRO A 399 9.91 -10.54 -11.58
CA PRO A 399 10.17 -11.85 -11.01
C PRO A 399 9.44 -12.09 -9.70
N GLY A 400 8.86 -13.27 -9.53
CA GLY A 400 8.16 -13.69 -8.31
C GLY A 400 6.73 -13.17 -8.17
N ILE A 401 6.32 -12.19 -8.98
CA ILE A 401 4.99 -11.58 -8.90
C ILE A 401 4.21 -11.72 -10.21
N GLY A 402 4.81 -11.42 -11.37
CA GLY A 402 4.17 -11.28 -12.66
C GLY A 402 3.84 -9.83 -12.98
N GLU A 403 2.73 -9.54 -13.64
CA GLU A 403 2.30 -8.18 -14.00
C GLU A 403 2.09 -7.30 -12.77
N ILE A 404 2.67 -6.10 -12.80
CA ILE A 404 2.49 -5.05 -11.78
C ILE A 404 2.04 -3.71 -12.35
N ILE A 405 2.20 -3.47 -13.65
CA ILE A 405 1.74 -2.27 -14.36
C ILE A 405 1.22 -2.71 -15.73
N GLY A 406 0.04 -2.23 -16.10
CA GLY A 406 -0.47 -2.23 -17.46
C GLY A 406 -0.57 -0.79 -17.97
N GLY A 407 -0.05 -0.52 -19.15
CA GLY A 407 -0.05 0.81 -19.77
C GLY A 407 -0.32 0.75 -21.27
N SER A 408 -0.59 1.91 -21.88
CA SER A 408 -0.74 1.98 -23.34
C SER A 408 -0.64 3.40 -23.87
N GLN A 409 -0.24 3.51 -25.13
CA GLN A 409 -0.45 4.73 -25.86
C GLN A 409 -1.92 4.83 -26.31
N ARG A 410 -2.52 5.99 -26.09
CA ARG A 410 -3.93 6.23 -26.41
C ARG A 410 -4.15 6.52 -27.90
N LEU A 411 -5.36 6.29 -28.36
CA LEU A 411 -5.81 6.76 -29.67
C LEU A 411 -5.79 8.29 -29.72
N PHE A 412 -5.49 8.86 -30.90
CA PHE A 412 -5.71 10.29 -31.12
C PHE A 412 -7.21 10.64 -30.96
N PRO A 413 -7.55 11.86 -30.50
CA PRO A 413 -8.92 12.24 -30.21
C PRO A 413 -9.90 11.99 -31.35
N SER A 414 -9.51 12.19 -32.62
CA SER A 414 -10.32 11.89 -33.79
C SER A 414 -10.67 10.42 -33.98
N ASN A 415 -9.80 9.51 -33.52
CA ASN A 415 -9.98 8.06 -33.62
C ASN A 415 -10.70 7.50 -32.39
N TYR A 416 -10.56 8.16 -31.24
CA TYR A 416 -11.20 7.79 -29.98
C TYR A 416 -12.74 7.77 -30.12
N PHE A 417 -13.32 8.83 -30.68
CA PHE A 417 -14.75 8.90 -30.92
C PHE A 417 -15.25 7.82 -31.90
N ALA A 418 -14.47 7.47 -32.91
CA ALA A 418 -14.81 6.43 -33.87
C ALA A 418 -14.75 5.01 -33.28
N ALA A 419 -13.82 4.76 -32.34
CA ALA A 419 -13.67 3.48 -31.65
C ALA A 419 -14.79 3.28 -30.61
N SER A 420 -15.11 4.29 -29.82
CA SER A 420 -16.19 4.26 -28.83
C SER A 420 -17.58 4.04 -29.49
N ALA A 421 -17.82 4.61 -30.68
CA ALA A 421 -19.03 4.38 -31.41
C ALA A 421 -19.19 2.94 -31.93
N ARG A 422 -18.07 2.25 -32.22
CA ARG A 422 -18.08 0.85 -32.71
C ARG A 422 -18.27 -0.18 -31.61
N SER A 423 -17.82 0.11 -30.40
CA SER A 423 -17.94 -0.78 -29.24
C SER A 423 -19.30 -0.77 -28.55
N GLY A 424 -20.27 0.00 -29.06
CA GLY A 424 -21.60 0.15 -28.45
C GLY A 424 -21.58 0.99 -27.15
N TRP A 425 -20.49 1.64 -26.87
CA TRP A 425 -20.34 2.54 -25.74
C TRP A 425 -21.27 3.75 -25.89
N LYS A 426 -22.35 3.76 -25.13
CA LYS A 426 -23.29 4.89 -25.10
C LYS A 426 -22.59 6.07 -24.40
N SER A 427 -21.97 6.86 -25.27
CA SER A 427 -21.56 8.25 -25.09
C SER A 427 -20.83 8.65 -23.85
N TRP A 428 -19.59 9.05 -24.04
CA TRP A 428 -18.78 9.92 -23.19
C TRP A 428 -19.57 11.13 -22.60
N LYS A 429 -20.65 11.59 -23.25
CA LYS A 429 -21.60 12.55 -22.67
C LYS A 429 -22.23 12.12 -21.34
N ALA A 430 -22.29 10.83 -21.04
CA ALA A 430 -22.79 10.38 -19.74
C ALA A 430 -21.72 10.49 -18.63
N ALA A 431 -20.45 10.37 -18.97
CA ALA A 431 -19.35 10.53 -18.00
C ALA A 431 -19.01 12.00 -17.70
N SER A 432 -19.18 12.90 -18.69
CA SER A 432 -18.93 14.34 -18.55
C SER A 432 -20.16 15.16 -18.10
N GLY A 433 -21.32 14.53 -17.97
CA GLY A 433 -22.57 15.17 -17.61
C GLY A 433 -22.67 15.46 -16.12
N SER A 434 -22.45 16.71 -15.75
CA SER A 434 -22.89 17.40 -14.55
C SER A 434 -22.18 17.03 -13.22
N TRP A 435 -21.01 17.59 -13.04
CA TRP A 435 -20.58 18.10 -11.74
C TRP A 435 -20.34 19.61 -11.87
N ALA A 436 -21.42 20.38 -11.99
CA ALA A 436 -21.44 21.83 -11.77
C ALA A 436 -22.49 22.09 -10.68
#